data_3d5d9e1f385c10f2292e3205f8011a1d
#
_entry.id   3d5d9e1f385c10f2292e3205f8011a1d
#
_cell.length_a   1.000
_cell.length_b   1.000
_cell.length_c   1.000
_cell.angle_alpha   90.00
_cell.angle_beta   90.00
_cell.angle_gamma   90.00
#
_symmetry.space_group_name_H-M   'P 1'
#
loop_
_entity.id
_entity.type
_entity.pdbx_description
1 polymer ?
#
loop_
_entity_poly.entity_id
_entity_poly.type
_entity_poly.pdbx_seq_one_letter_code
_entity_poly.pdbx_strand_id
1 'polypeptide(L)'
;MSLTLSKPAILRCDLPSHKQGLLDILGCEPTKEAIAAALAEWSAEEFEAEVFRRHLCAAALRSYDVMDETPQGIYQTNINPVFITRINDAPKRVLADPGDIQHALEGIRVLDLTRVLAGPVCGRTLAGNPISPP
;
A
#
# COMPACT_ATOMS: atom_id res chain seq x y z
N MET A 1 15.50 -1.52 6.12
CA MET A 1 16.48 -1.33 7.22
C MET A 1 15.67 -1.35 8.51
N SER A 2 15.82 -2.37 9.36
CA SER A 2 15.12 -2.43 10.65
C SER A 2 16.04 -1.81 11.70
N LEU A 3 15.60 -0.75 12.33
CA LEU A 3 16.29 -0.12 13.46
C LEU A 3 15.49 -0.45 14.71
N THR A 4 16.18 -0.92 15.75
CA THR A 4 15.56 -1.36 17.00
C THR A 4 15.29 -0.13 17.87
N LEU A 5 14.06 0.27 17.89
CA LEU A 5 13.45 1.11 18.92
C LEU A 5 13.08 0.24 20.13
N SER A 6 12.70 0.83 21.25
CA SER A 6 11.99 0.09 22.33
C SER A 6 10.76 -0.64 21.78
N LYS A 7 10.19 -0.16 20.67
CA LYS A 7 9.30 -0.88 19.75
C LYS A 7 9.81 -0.71 18.30
N PRO A 8 9.88 -1.76 17.48
CA PRO A 8 10.41 -1.67 16.13
C PRO A 8 9.52 -0.81 15.22
N ALA A 9 10.16 0.02 14.39
CA ALA A 9 9.49 0.77 13.33
C ALA A 9 10.17 0.53 11.99
N ILE A 10 9.42 0.60 10.90
CA ILE A 10 9.92 0.54 9.53
C ILE A 10 9.93 1.95 8.95
N LEU A 11 11.12 2.40 8.51
CA LEU A 11 11.28 3.63 7.74
C LEU A 11 11.45 3.30 6.27
N ARG A 12 10.70 3.98 5.43
CA ARG A 12 10.77 3.84 3.99
C ARG A 12 11.43 5.08 3.38
N CYS A 13 12.64 4.91 2.85
CA CYS A 13 13.48 5.98 2.33
C CYS A 13 13.81 5.81 0.84
N ASP A 14 12.96 5.11 0.09
CA ASP A 14 13.18 4.85 -1.34
C ASP A 14 13.09 6.13 -2.20
N LEU A 15 12.32 7.12 -1.73
CA LEU A 15 12.18 8.42 -2.39
C LEU A 15 13.03 9.47 -1.67
N PRO A 16 13.83 10.27 -2.41
CA PRO A 16 14.67 11.33 -1.82
C PRO A 16 13.89 12.32 -0.94
N SER A 17 12.67 12.67 -1.33
CA SER A 17 11.79 13.57 -0.56
C SER A 17 11.36 12.95 0.77
N HIS A 18 11.08 11.65 0.82
CA HIS A 18 10.75 10.94 2.06
C HIS A 18 11.97 10.85 2.98
N LYS A 19 13.14 10.56 2.42
CA LYS A 19 14.39 10.53 3.18
C LYS A 19 14.64 11.88 3.86
N GLN A 20 14.58 12.97 3.09
CA GLN A 20 14.81 14.31 3.63
C GLN A 20 13.78 14.66 4.70
N GLY A 21 12.50 14.44 4.42
CA GLY A 21 11.44 14.73 5.38
C GLY A 21 11.56 13.97 6.70
N LEU A 22 12.02 12.71 6.68
CA LEU A 22 12.29 11.94 7.89
C LEU A 22 13.48 12.50 8.67
N LEU A 23 14.55 12.91 7.98
CA LEU A 23 15.71 13.57 8.62
C LEU A 23 15.32 14.92 9.23
N ASP A 24 14.45 15.67 8.60
CA ASP A 24 13.94 16.95 9.12
C ASP A 24 13.09 16.76 10.39
N ILE A 25 12.36 15.63 10.52
CA ILE A 25 11.66 15.28 11.76
C ILE A 25 12.65 14.92 12.87
N LEU A 26 13.66 14.11 12.53
CA LEU A 26 14.62 13.59 13.48
C LEU A 26 15.71 14.60 13.88
N GLY A 27 15.92 15.63 13.04
CA GLY A 27 16.95 16.65 13.27
C GLY A 27 18.37 16.09 13.34
N CYS A 28 18.67 15.05 12.55
CA CYS A 28 19.95 14.34 12.65
C CYS A 28 20.62 14.16 11.27
N GLU A 29 21.92 13.84 11.30
CA GLU A 29 22.70 13.48 10.12
C GLU A 29 22.20 12.17 9.47
N PRO A 30 22.37 12.00 8.13
CA PRO A 30 21.88 10.85 7.39
C PRO A 30 22.74 9.59 7.59
N THR A 31 23.17 9.34 8.82
CA THR A 31 23.92 8.13 9.21
C THR A 31 23.02 7.19 10.00
N LYS A 32 23.31 5.90 9.92
CA LYS A 32 22.53 4.88 10.62
C LYS A 32 22.54 5.10 12.13
N GLU A 33 23.69 5.48 12.66
CA GLU A 33 23.94 5.69 14.07
C GLU A 33 23.20 6.93 14.59
N ALA A 34 23.24 8.04 13.87
CA ALA A 34 22.54 9.27 14.21
C ALA A 34 21.00 9.08 14.15
N ILE A 35 20.51 8.42 13.12
CA ILE A 35 19.09 8.09 12.98
C ILE A 35 18.63 7.18 14.11
N ALA A 36 19.41 6.16 14.49
CA ALA A 36 19.06 5.26 15.57
C ALA A 36 19.02 5.99 16.92
N ALA A 37 19.99 6.88 17.19
CA ALA A 37 20.02 7.68 18.41
C ALA A 37 18.82 8.64 18.49
N ALA A 38 18.50 9.35 17.40
CA ALA A 38 17.36 10.26 17.35
C ALA A 38 16.02 9.52 17.50
N LEU A 39 15.87 8.36 16.87
CA LEU A 39 14.67 7.53 17.00
C LEU A 39 14.47 6.97 18.42
N ALA A 40 15.54 6.79 19.19
CA ALA A 40 15.44 6.28 20.55
C ALA A 40 14.68 7.25 21.50
N GLU A 41 14.61 8.54 21.14
CA GLU A 41 13.89 9.57 21.88
C GLU A 41 12.37 9.59 21.56
N TRP A 42 11.92 8.83 20.57
CA TRP A 42 10.52 8.76 20.14
C TRP A 42 9.87 7.45 20.56
N SER A 43 8.58 7.49 20.89
CA SER A 43 7.78 6.27 20.80
C SER A 43 7.48 5.97 19.32
N ALA A 44 7.29 4.69 18.96
CA ALA A 44 7.02 4.31 17.58
C ALA A 44 5.70 4.91 17.06
N GLU A 45 4.71 4.99 17.95
CA GLU A 45 3.38 5.52 17.65
C GLU A 45 3.39 7.06 17.46
N GLU A 46 4.12 7.79 18.31
CA GLU A 46 4.25 9.25 18.15
C GLU A 46 5.02 9.61 16.89
N PHE A 47 6.09 8.85 16.58
CA PHE A 47 6.85 9.04 15.36
C PHE A 47 5.99 8.76 14.12
N GLU A 48 5.24 7.65 14.13
CA GLU A 48 4.28 7.32 13.06
C GLU A 48 3.27 8.44 12.84
N ALA A 49 2.66 8.97 13.90
CA ALA A 49 1.68 10.05 13.82
C ALA A 49 2.27 11.32 13.18
N GLU A 50 3.48 11.73 13.57
CA GLU A 50 4.16 12.89 13.01
C GLU A 50 4.52 12.67 11.54
N VAL A 51 4.98 11.48 11.17
CA VAL A 51 5.30 11.09 9.80
C VAL A 51 4.06 11.16 8.92
N PHE A 52 2.91 10.63 9.37
CA PHE A 52 1.64 10.73 8.65
C PHE A 52 1.17 12.17 8.49
N ARG A 53 1.31 12.98 9.54
CA ARG A 53 0.94 14.41 9.48
C ARG A 53 1.70 15.16 8.40
N ARG A 54 2.94 14.75 8.11
CA ARG A 54 3.79 15.33 7.04
C ARG A 54 3.69 14.60 5.71
N HIS A 55 2.76 13.66 5.54
CA HIS A 55 2.60 12.86 4.32
C HIS A 55 3.86 12.08 3.92
N LEU A 56 4.62 11.63 4.91
CA LEU A 56 5.81 10.79 4.73
C LEU A 56 5.48 9.33 4.98
N CYS A 57 6.48 8.46 4.92
CA CYS A 57 6.28 7.02 4.99
C CYS A 57 7.18 6.38 6.05
N ALA A 58 6.60 6.13 7.21
CA ALA A 58 7.11 5.23 8.25
C ALA A 58 5.94 4.65 9.03
N ALA A 59 6.13 3.49 9.62
CA ALA A 59 5.09 2.83 10.40
C ALA A 59 5.69 2.10 11.61
N ALA A 60 4.97 2.12 12.72
CA ALA A 60 5.25 1.28 13.87
C ALA A 60 4.98 -0.18 13.53
N LEU A 61 5.89 -1.08 13.91
CA LEU A 61 5.64 -2.51 13.83
C LEU A 61 4.78 -2.95 15.01
N ARG A 62 3.63 -3.52 14.69
CA ARG A 62 2.69 -4.07 15.67
C ARG A 62 2.62 -5.59 15.52
N SER A 63 2.42 -6.30 16.63
CA SER A 63 1.97 -7.70 16.56
C SER A 63 0.55 -7.77 15.99
N TYR A 64 0.13 -8.95 15.55
CA TYR A 64 -1.24 -9.14 15.06
C TYR A 64 -2.26 -8.76 16.12
N ASP A 65 -2.09 -9.21 17.37
CA ASP A 65 -3.01 -8.91 18.47
C ASP A 65 -3.17 -7.39 18.68
N VAL A 66 -2.04 -6.67 18.71
CA VAL A 66 -2.06 -5.19 18.83
C VAL A 66 -2.67 -4.52 17.61
N MET A 67 -2.42 -5.05 16.41
CA MET A 67 -3.02 -4.51 15.20
C MET A 67 -4.53 -4.69 15.20
N ASP A 68 -5.03 -5.85 15.61
CA ASP A 68 -6.47 -6.17 15.65
C ASP A 68 -7.25 -5.28 16.63
N GLU A 69 -6.58 -4.75 17.67
CA GLU A 69 -7.18 -3.81 18.62
C GLU A 69 -7.20 -2.35 18.11
N THR A 70 -6.48 -2.04 17.03
CA THR A 70 -6.53 -0.70 16.44
C THR A 70 -7.84 -0.45 15.72
N PRO A 71 -8.29 0.83 15.56
CA PRO A 71 -9.47 1.14 14.76
C PRO A 71 -9.41 0.57 13.34
N GLN A 72 -8.22 0.56 12.73
CA GLN A 72 -7.99 -0.02 11.39
C GLN A 72 -8.15 -1.55 11.40
N GLY A 73 -7.58 -2.23 12.39
CA GLY A 73 -7.68 -3.68 12.54
C GLY A 73 -9.13 -4.11 12.78
N ILE A 74 -9.81 -3.47 13.73
CA ILE A 74 -11.24 -3.70 14.01
C ILE A 74 -12.09 -3.53 12.75
N TYR A 75 -11.83 -2.48 11.97
CA TYR A 75 -12.53 -2.24 10.72
C TYR A 75 -12.26 -3.37 9.72
N GLN A 76 -11.00 -3.74 9.51
CA GLN A 76 -10.61 -4.78 8.54
C GLN A 76 -11.12 -6.17 8.88
N THR A 77 -11.17 -6.52 10.16
CA THR A 77 -11.67 -7.83 10.62
C THR A 77 -13.17 -8.01 10.32
N ASN A 78 -13.93 -6.91 10.26
CA ASN A 78 -15.38 -6.92 10.07
C ASN A 78 -15.81 -6.70 8.62
N ILE A 79 -14.89 -6.62 7.67
CA ILE A 79 -15.22 -6.38 6.27
C ILE A 79 -14.71 -7.48 5.35
N ASN A 80 -15.42 -7.70 4.25
CA ASN A 80 -14.93 -8.58 3.19
C ASN A 80 -13.73 -7.92 2.48
N PRO A 81 -12.72 -8.68 2.05
CA PRO A 81 -11.55 -8.12 1.34
C PRO A 81 -11.91 -7.53 -0.03
N VAL A 82 -13.06 -7.90 -0.58
CA VAL A 82 -13.56 -7.39 -1.86
C VAL A 82 -15.01 -6.93 -1.70
N PHE A 83 -15.26 -5.68 -2.08
CA PHE A 83 -16.61 -5.10 -2.14
C PHE A 83 -17.04 -4.93 -3.59
N ILE A 84 -18.25 -5.36 -3.90
CA ILE A 84 -18.88 -5.09 -5.17
C ILE A 84 -20.13 -4.26 -4.90
N THR A 85 -20.07 -2.98 -5.27
CA THR A 85 -21.18 -2.04 -5.07
C THR A 85 -21.73 -1.61 -6.42
N ARG A 86 -23.05 -1.73 -6.59
CA ARG A 86 -23.74 -1.19 -7.77
C ARG A 86 -23.75 0.34 -7.69
N ILE A 87 -23.14 0.99 -8.67
CA ILE A 87 -23.00 2.46 -8.70
C ILE A 87 -24.06 3.14 -9.55
N ASN A 88 -24.71 2.43 -10.47
CA ASN A 88 -25.78 2.96 -11.32
C ASN A 88 -26.57 1.80 -12.00
N ASP A 89 -27.55 2.18 -12.80
CA ASP A 89 -28.42 1.27 -13.57
C ASP A 89 -28.03 1.20 -15.05
N ALA A 90 -26.79 1.47 -15.40
CA ALA A 90 -26.30 1.31 -16.78
C ALA A 90 -26.62 -0.11 -17.30
N PRO A 91 -27.01 -0.25 -18.56
CA PRO A 91 -27.34 -1.54 -19.13
C PRO A 91 -26.12 -2.48 -19.06
N LYS A 92 -26.38 -3.73 -18.72
CA LYS A 92 -25.35 -4.77 -18.69
C LYS A 92 -24.75 -4.95 -20.09
N ARG A 93 -23.44 -4.85 -20.18
CA ARG A 93 -22.74 -5.23 -21.42
C ARG A 93 -22.86 -6.74 -21.63
N VAL A 94 -23.30 -7.16 -22.78
CA VAL A 94 -23.25 -8.56 -23.19
C VAL A 94 -21.81 -8.86 -23.58
N LEU A 95 -21.18 -9.80 -22.90
CA LEU A 95 -19.88 -10.37 -23.28
C LEU A 95 -20.11 -11.46 -24.34
N ALA A 96 -19.04 -11.90 -25.00
CA ALA A 96 -19.09 -13.03 -25.92
C ALA A 96 -19.66 -14.29 -25.23
N ASP A 97 -20.24 -15.19 -26.04
CA ASP A 97 -20.74 -16.45 -25.50
C ASP A 97 -19.59 -17.22 -24.85
N PRO A 98 -19.76 -17.78 -23.65
CA PRO A 98 -18.75 -18.59 -22.99
C PRO A 98 -18.21 -19.76 -23.84
N GLY A 99 -18.99 -20.26 -24.80
CA GLY A 99 -18.54 -21.29 -25.74
C GLY A 99 -17.51 -20.82 -26.75
N ASP A 100 -17.45 -19.51 -27.03
CA ASP A 100 -16.58 -18.90 -28.03
C ASP A 100 -15.32 -18.28 -27.44
N ILE A 101 -15.22 -18.16 -26.09
CA ILE A 101 -14.07 -17.56 -25.41
C ILE A 101 -13.06 -18.62 -24.96
N GLN A 102 -11.79 -18.39 -25.25
CA GLN A 102 -10.70 -19.24 -24.78
C GLN A 102 -10.11 -18.77 -23.44
N HIS A 103 -10.35 -17.53 -23.10
CA HIS A 103 -9.78 -16.88 -21.92
C HIS A 103 -10.80 -16.03 -21.17
N ALA A 104 -10.75 -16.04 -19.85
CA ALA A 104 -11.75 -15.43 -18.96
C ALA A 104 -12.01 -13.93 -19.21
N LEU A 105 -11.05 -13.20 -19.75
CA LEU A 105 -11.15 -11.75 -20.01
C LEU A 105 -11.15 -11.40 -21.50
N GLU A 106 -11.40 -12.38 -22.35
CA GLU A 106 -11.45 -12.15 -23.80
C GLU A 106 -12.50 -11.09 -24.18
N GLY A 107 -12.15 -10.18 -25.06
CA GLY A 107 -13.01 -9.07 -25.48
C GLY A 107 -13.14 -7.92 -24.47
N ILE A 108 -12.46 -7.99 -23.31
CA ILE A 108 -12.41 -6.89 -22.34
C ILE A 108 -11.17 -6.03 -22.64
N ARG A 109 -11.38 -4.72 -22.76
CA ARG A 109 -10.29 -3.75 -22.87
C ARG A 109 -10.08 -3.07 -21.52
N VAL A 110 -8.84 -3.06 -21.05
CA VAL A 110 -8.44 -2.44 -19.77
C VAL A 110 -7.49 -1.28 -20.07
N LEU A 111 -7.79 -0.12 -19.50
CA LEU A 111 -6.88 1.03 -19.48
C LEU A 111 -6.10 1.00 -18.16
N ASP A 112 -4.80 0.79 -18.23
CA ASP A 112 -3.91 0.82 -17.08
C ASP A 112 -3.21 2.20 -17.00
N LEU A 113 -3.53 2.98 -15.96
CA LEU A 113 -2.93 4.28 -15.67
C LEU A 113 -2.03 4.21 -14.42
N THR A 114 -1.58 3.04 -14.06
CA THR A 114 -0.80 2.80 -12.85
C THR A 114 0.70 2.96 -13.06
N ARG A 115 1.43 2.95 -11.95
CA ARG A 115 2.90 2.99 -11.94
C ARG A 115 3.47 2.23 -10.74
N VAL A 116 4.77 2.03 -10.76
CA VAL A 116 5.62 1.41 -9.74
C VAL A 116 5.46 -0.10 -9.72
N LEU A 117 4.69 -0.73 -8.81
CA LEU A 117 4.64 -2.19 -8.66
C LEU A 117 3.20 -2.75 -8.66
N ALA A 118 2.39 -2.40 -7.66
CA ALA A 118 1.10 -3.06 -7.42
C ALA A 118 0.13 -2.93 -8.60
N GLY A 119 -0.01 -1.72 -9.13
CA GLY A 119 -0.86 -1.48 -10.30
C GLY A 119 -0.36 -2.20 -11.57
N PRO A 120 0.91 -2.05 -11.97
CA PRO A 120 1.45 -2.79 -13.11
C PRO A 120 1.39 -4.31 -12.97
N VAL A 121 1.52 -4.86 -11.76
CA VAL A 121 1.30 -6.30 -11.52
C VAL A 121 -0.15 -6.67 -11.79
N CYS A 122 -1.11 -5.85 -11.37
CA CYS A 122 -2.53 -6.04 -11.68
C CYS A 122 -2.76 -6.01 -13.21
N GLY A 123 -2.28 -4.97 -13.90
CA GLY A 123 -2.39 -4.83 -15.35
C GLY A 123 -1.77 -6.01 -16.09
N ARG A 124 -0.57 -6.45 -15.69
CA ARG A 124 0.09 -7.64 -16.22
C ARG A 124 -0.73 -8.91 -16.01
N THR A 125 -1.32 -9.08 -14.83
CA THR A 125 -2.16 -10.25 -14.51
C THR A 125 -3.42 -10.28 -15.39
N LEU A 126 -4.04 -9.12 -15.59
CA LEU A 126 -5.17 -8.98 -16.51
C LEU A 126 -4.78 -9.28 -17.95
N ALA A 127 -3.62 -8.80 -18.41
CA ALA A 127 -3.09 -9.05 -19.74
C ALA A 127 -2.61 -10.51 -19.96
N GLY A 128 -2.16 -11.18 -18.92
CA GLY A 128 -1.75 -12.59 -18.94
C GLY A 128 -2.92 -13.57 -19.09
N ASN A 129 -4.14 -13.11 -18.83
CA ASN A 129 -5.36 -13.77 -19.30
C ASN A 129 -5.68 -13.14 -20.65
N PRO A 130 -5.29 -13.74 -21.80
CA PRO A 130 -5.19 -12.97 -23.04
C PRO A 130 -6.45 -12.18 -23.33
N ILE A 131 -6.26 -10.90 -23.21
CA ILE A 131 -7.15 -9.88 -23.73
C ILE A 131 -6.87 -9.89 -25.22
N SER A 132 -7.87 -10.05 -26.04
CA SER A 132 -7.70 -9.99 -27.48
C SER A 132 -6.87 -8.76 -27.86
N PRO A 133 -5.87 -8.90 -28.75
CA PRO A 133 -5.13 -7.74 -29.24
C PRO A 133 -6.08 -6.72 -29.87
N PRO A 134 -5.71 -5.45 -29.88
CA PRO A 134 -6.52 -4.37 -30.42
C PRO A 134 -6.81 -4.55 -31.92
#